data_37bbfbaa73ec148da68c270baf745c49
#
_entry.id   37bbfbaa73ec148da68c270baf745c49
#
_cell.length_a   1.000
_cell.length_b   1.000
_cell.length_c   1.000
_cell.angle_alpha   90.00
_cell.angle_beta   90.00
_cell.angle_gamma   90.00
#
_symmetry.space_group_name_H-M   'P 1'
#
loop_
_entity.id
_entity.type
_entity.pdbx_description
1 polymer ?
#
loop_
_entity_poly.entity_id
_entity_poly.type
_entity_poly.pdbx_seq_one_letter_code
_entity_poly.pdbx_strand_id
1 'polypeptide(L)'
;MLALCLAGTATFAQKVKYSKEDIKKMEMYLFNEGFNTPSPRKTSTVILKDGSTHKGFCSKIDTKKGQIFEVSLKDSISKKAELFNADQIAEMYVYPGNAEKIAKVAKYMGNIRNYSTKKLTKRTNNDRIYFVNQTVSLKNKKDDKEFLMQVINPGFDEIISVYHDPRSKETGGVSFGGGPQLGGGVLKSYYVKKGDKVMWLHKDDFEDNYDFLFGDNAGFMKKYPKNSVEWDYFSFLVNAYTEMSNS
;
A
#
# COMPACT_ATOMS: atom_id res chain seq x y z
N MET A 1 -20.67 57.59 -11.71
CA MET A 1 -20.40 56.41 -10.81
C MET A 1 -20.98 55.18 -11.44
N LEU A 2 -20.14 54.36 -12.12
CA LEU A 2 -20.56 53.11 -12.71
C LEU A 2 -20.19 51.99 -11.72
N ALA A 3 -21.19 51.33 -11.15
CA ALA A 3 -20.97 50.16 -10.26
C ALA A 3 -20.80 48.92 -11.15
N LEU A 4 -19.58 48.38 -11.18
CA LEU A 4 -19.26 47.12 -11.85
C LEU A 4 -19.64 45.96 -10.90
N CYS A 5 -20.79 45.33 -11.16
CA CYS A 5 -21.17 44.08 -10.47
C CYS A 5 -20.31 42.93 -11.02
N LEU A 6 -19.27 42.49 -10.31
CA LEU A 6 -18.59 41.26 -10.54
C LEU A 6 -19.50 40.10 -10.07
N ALA A 7 -20.22 39.51 -11.02
CA ALA A 7 -20.90 38.23 -10.78
C ALA A 7 -19.86 37.12 -10.74
N GLY A 8 -19.49 36.72 -9.54
CA GLY A 8 -18.68 35.52 -9.30
C GLY A 8 -19.50 34.30 -9.72
N THR A 9 -19.19 33.68 -10.82
CA THR A 9 -19.73 32.38 -11.20
C THR A 9 -19.11 31.33 -10.28
N ALA A 10 -19.86 30.93 -9.25
CA ALA A 10 -19.52 29.71 -8.50
C ALA A 10 -19.68 28.51 -9.45
N THR A 11 -18.58 28.05 -10.03
CA THR A 11 -18.54 26.78 -10.76
C THR A 11 -18.74 25.66 -9.74
N PHE A 12 -19.98 25.20 -9.58
CA PHE A 12 -20.25 23.94 -8.91
C PHE A 12 -19.54 22.86 -9.71
N ALA A 13 -18.50 22.28 -9.14
CA ALA A 13 -17.81 21.14 -9.72
C ALA A 13 -18.85 20.04 -9.92
N GLN A 14 -19.19 19.73 -11.15
CA GLN A 14 -20.14 18.71 -11.52
C GLN A 14 -19.56 17.37 -11.07
N LYS A 15 -20.21 16.66 -10.13
CA LYS A 15 -19.73 15.39 -9.62
C LYS A 15 -19.63 14.40 -10.78
N VAL A 16 -18.41 14.00 -11.12
CA VAL A 16 -18.15 13.05 -12.21
C VAL A 16 -18.85 11.73 -11.87
N LYS A 17 -19.69 11.24 -12.78
CA LYS A 17 -20.32 9.93 -12.65
C LYS A 17 -19.55 8.94 -13.51
N TYR A 18 -18.95 7.96 -12.86
CA TYR A 18 -18.27 6.85 -13.56
C TYR A 18 -19.29 5.79 -14.00
N SER A 19 -19.04 5.19 -15.15
CA SER A 19 -19.83 4.08 -15.64
C SER A 19 -19.62 2.82 -14.76
N LYS A 20 -20.54 1.84 -14.85
CA LYS A 20 -20.37 0.56 -14.16
C LYS A 20 -19.08 -0.16 -14.59
N GLU A 21 -18.66 0.02 -15.84
CA GLU A 21 -17.44 -0.56 -16.37
C GLU A 21 -16.19 0.12 -15.79
N ASP A 22 -16.21 1.45 -15.63
CA ASP A 22 -15.12 2.18 -14.99
C ASP A 22 -14.99 1.76 -13.52
N ILE A 23 -16.08 1.69 -12.78
CA ILE A 23 -16.08 1.22 -11.39
C ILE A 23 -15.50 -0.20 -11.31
N LYS A 24 -15.93 -1.10 -12.21
CA LYS A 24 -15.39 -2.47 -12.27
C LYS A 24 -13.89 -2.49 -12.54
N LYS A 25 -13.37 -1.58 -13.39
CA LYS A 25 -11.93 -1.42 -13.60
C LYS A 25 -11.24 -0.94 -12.32
N MET A 26 -11.80 0.05 -11.63
CA MET A 26 -11.25 0.57 -10.37
C MET A 26 -11.16 -0.52 -9.30
N GLU A 27 -12.15 -1.41 -9.21
CA GLU A 27 -12.18 -2.54 -8.29
C GLU A 27 -11.13 -3.61 -8.59
N MET A 28 -10.58 -3.63 -9.79
CA MET A 28 -9.54 -4.60 -10.17
C MET A 28 -8.17 -4.30 -9.57
N TYR A 29 -7.93 -3.08 -9.11
CA TYR A 29 -6.64 -2.65 -8.55
C TYR A 29 -6.70 -2.73 -7.03
N LEU A 30 -5.83 -3.55 -6.45
CA LEU A 30 -5.71 -3.70 -5.00
C LEU A 30 -4.23 -3.63 -4.62
N PHE A 31 -3.96 -3.01 -3.49
CA PHE A 31 -2.65 -3.12 -2.85
C PHE A 31 -2.42 -4.53 -2.32
N ASN A 32 -1.16 -4.92 -2.24
CA ASN A 32 -0.79 -6.16 -1.55
C ASN A 32 -1.20 -6.09 -0.07
N GLU A 33 -1.55 -7.23 0.49
CA GLU A 33 -1.88 -7.32 1.91
C GLU A 33 -0.63 -7.22 2.79
N GLY A 34 -0.85 -6.84 4.04
CA GLY A 34 0.19 -6.85 5.06
C GLY A 34 0.77 -8.25 5.25
N PHE A 35 2.08 -8.30 5.39
CA PHE A 35 2.84 -9.53 5.62
C PHE A 35 2.80 -9.91 7.10
N ASN A 36 2.66 -11.20 7.39
CA ASN A 36 2.63 -11.72 8.74
C ASN A 36 3.78 -12.69 9.05
N THR A 37 4.01 -13.68 8.18
CA THR A 37 4.91 -14.79 8.47
C THR A 37 5.80 -15.15 7.29
N PRO A 38 7.14 -15.23 7.49
CA PRO A 38 8.07 -15.65 6.45
C PRO A 38 7.98 -17.17 6.18
N SER A 39 8.35 -17.54 4.96
CA SER A 39 8.56 -18.95 4.62
C SER A 39 9.86 -19.48 5.24
N PRO A 40 9.83 -20.55 6.03
CA PRO A 40 11.05 -21.16 6.58
C PRO A 40 11.81 -21.99 5.54
N ARG A 41 11.29 -22.12 4.31
CA ARG A 41 11.84 -23.00 3.25
C ARG A 41 12.33 -22.23 2.03
N LYS A 42 12.01 -20.95 1.90
CA LYS A 42 12.45 -20.11 0.77
C LYS A 42 13.49 -19.12 1.26
N THR A 43 14.55 -18.96 0.48
CA THR A 43 15.66 -18.07 0.81
C THR A 43 15.22 -16.62 0.73
N SER A 44 15.35 -15.90 1.82
CA SER A 44 15.17 -14.47 1.94
C SER A 44 16.48 -13.74 1.68
N THR A 45 16.41 -12.47 1.36
CA THR A 45 17.57 -11.60 1.13
C THR A 45 17.43 -10.36 2.01
N VAL A 46 18.47 -10.01 2.72
CA VAL A 46 18.63 -8.75 3.45
C VAL A 46 19.81 -8.01 2.84
N ILE A 47 19.61 -6.76 2.51
CA ILE A 47 20.63 -5.82 2.02
C ILE A 47 20.80 -4.77 3.10
N LEU A 48 22.01 -4.65 3.64
CA LEU A 48 22.32 -3.67 4.67
C LEU A 48 22.63 -2.30 4.05
N LYS A 49 22.63 -1.27 4.87
CA LYS A 49 22.95 0.10 4.44
C LYS A 49 24.40 0.29 3.98
N ASP A 50 25.29 -0.61 4.38
CA ASP A 50 26.69 -0.64 3.89
C ASP A 50 26.82 -1.32 2.52
N GLY A 51 25.70 -1.80 1.93
CA GLY A 51 25.65 -2.50 0.66
C GLY A 51 25.88 -4.01 0.76
N SER A 52 26.21 -4.54 1.92
CA SER A 52 26.40 -5.99 2.10
C SER A 52 25.07 -6.73 1.92
N THR A 53 25.15 -7.94 1.35
CA THR A 53 23.96 -8.75 1.05
C THR A 53 24.05 -10.08 1.76
N HIS A 54 23.03 -10.40 2.56
CA HIS A 54 22.90 -11.62 3.31
C HIS A 54 21.72 -12.45 2.80
N LYS A 55 21.92 -13.75 2.61
CA LYS A 55 20.90 -14.68 2.13
C LYS A 55 20.74 -15.85 3.09
N GLY A 56 19.51 -16.15 3.43
CA GLY A 56 19.21 -17.26 4.35
C GLY A 56 17.71 -17.50 4.47
N PHE A 57 17.32 -18.48 5.26
CA PHE A 57 15.93 -18.69 5.60
C PHE A 57 15.52 -17.71 6.69
N CYS A 58 14.53 -16.85 6.41
CA CYS A 58 14.00 -15.95 7.43
C CYS A 58 13.29 -16.79 8.50
N SER A 59 13.94 -16.96 9.64
CA SER A 59 13.46 -17.80 10.74
C SER A 59 12.54 -17.02 11.68
N LYS A 60 12.74 -15.71 11.79
CA LYS A 60 11.98 -14.85 12.69
C LYS A 60 12.00 -13.40 12.24
N ILE A 61 10.89 -12.70 12.43
CA ILE A 61 10.79 -11.25 12.34
C ILE A 61 10.16 -10.76 13.63
N ASP A 62 10.93 -10.02 14.41
CA ASP A 62 10.46 -9.44 15.66
C ASP A 62 9.86 -8.05 15.39
N THR A 63 8.69 -7.82 15.98
CA THR A 63 7.97 -6.56 15.82
C THR A 63 7.70 -5.91 17.17
N LYS A 64 7.80 -4.59 17.21
CA LYS A 64 7.41 -3.77 18.34
C LYS A 64 6.36 -2.76 17.91
N LYS A 65 5.16 -2.85 18.47
CA LYS A 65 4.01 -2.01 18.09
C LYS A 65 3.68 -2.11 16.58
N GLY A 66 3.86 -3.28 15.99
CA GLY A 66 3.62 -3.57 14.58
C GLY A 66 4.78 -3.21 13.63
N GLN A 67 5.79 -2.48 14.09
CA GLN A 67 6.97 -2.15 13.29
C GLN A 67 8.05 -3.23 13.46
N ILE A 68 8.71 -3.61 12.37
CA ILE A 68 9.83 -4.55 12.40
C ILE A 68 10.99 -3.89 13.14
N PHE A 69 11.57 -4.64 14.06
CA PHE A 69 12.66 -4.18 14.90
C PHE A 69 13.90 -5.05 14.72
N GLU A 70 13.72 -6.35 14.46
CA GLU A 70 14.81 -7.30 14.25
C GLU A 70 14.40 -8.41 13.29
N VAL A 71 15.34 -8.85 12.46
CA VAL A 71 15.16 -9.95 11.50
C VAL A 71 16.24 -10.99 11.75
N SER A 72 15.85 -12.27 11.82
CA SER A 72 16.75 -13.40 11.91
C SER A 72 16.81 -14.19 10.61
N LEU A 73 17.99 -14.26 10.00
CA LEU A 73 18.26 -15.15 8.88
C LEU A 73 19.06 -16.36 9.37
N LYS A 74 18.64 -17.54 8.97
CA LYS A 74 19.35 -18.79 9.22
C LYS A 74 20.08 -19.20 7.97
N ASP A 75 21.39 -19.32 8.06
CA ASP A 75 22.21 -19.79 6.95
C ASP A 75 21.78 -21.19 6.49
N SER A 76 21.75 -21.42 5.20
CA SER A 76 21.23 -22.64 4.59
C SER A 76 22.13 -23.86 4.86
N ILE A 77 23.42 -23.66 5.05
CA ILE A 77 24.44 -24.70 5.19
C ILE A 77 24.77 -24.91 6.67
N SER A 78 25.30 -23.87 7.32
CA SER A 78 25.78 -23.94 8.71
C SER A 78 24.65 -24.00 9.73
N LYS A 79 23.43 -23.64 9.32
CA LYS A 79 22.25 -23.51 10.20
C LYS A 79 22.40 -22.48 11.33
N LYS A 80 23.47 -21.69 11.32
CA LYS A 80 23.65 -20.59 12.25
C LYS A 80 22.67 -19.46 11.93
N ALA A 81 22.12 -18.87 12.97
CA ALA A 81 21.26 -17.70 12.84
C ALA A 81 22.10 -16.43 12.95
N GLU A 82 21.83 -15.47 12.07
CA GLU A 82 22.37 -14.14 12.09
C GLU A 82 21.23 -13.14 12.32
N LEU A 83 21.46 -12.17 13.19
CA LEU A 83 20.45 -11.19 13.60
C LEU A 83 20.80 -9.83 12.99
N PHE A 84 19.78 -9.16 12.46
CA PHE A 84 19.89 -7.84 11.85
C PHE A 84 18.86 -6.92 12.48
N ASN A 85 19.32 -5.81 13.05
CA ASN A 85 18.42 -4.75 13.48
C ASN A 85 17.82 -4.04 12.26
N ALA A 86 16.56 -3.65 12.34
CA ALA A 86 15.86 -3.03 11.22
C ALA A 86 16.46 -1.71 10.75
N ASP A 87 17.13 -0.97 11.64
CA ASP A 87 17.84 0.28 11.33
C ASP A 87 19.12 0.06 10.50
N GLN A 88 19.69 -1.15 10.51
CA GLN A 88 20.84 -1.53 9.70
C GLN A 88 20.44 -1.96 8.28
N ILE A 89 19.19 -2.37 8.10
CA ILE A 89 18.67 -2.92 6.84
C ILE A 89 18.27 -1.78 5.92
N ALA A 90 18.78 -1.76 4.69
CA ALA A 90 18.29 -0.88 3.62
C ALA A 90 17.06 -1.51 2.94
N GLU A 91 17.17 -2.78 2.56
CA GLU A 91 16.12 -3.51 1.85
C GLU A 91 16.02 -4.96 2.30
N MET A 92 14.83 -5.52 2.23
CA MET A 92 14.61 -6.93 2.52
C MET A 92 13.58 -7.54 1.57
N TYR A 93 13.88 -8.75 1.12
CA TYR A 93 13.00 -9.57 0.30
C TYR A 93 12.73 -10.89 0.98
N VAL A 94 11.47 -11.15 1.31
CA VAL A 94 11.04 -12.39 1.96
C VAL A 94 9.91 -13.06 1.17
N TYR A 95 9.75 -14.36 1.36
CA TYR A 95 8.61 -15.10 0.81
C TYR A 95 7.59 -15.37 1.91
N PRO A 96 6.29 -15.25 1.61
CA PRO A 96 5.23 -15.60 2.57
C PRO A 96 5.21 -17.10 2.86
N GLY A 97 4.90 -17.43 4.10
CA GLY A 97 4.70 -18.80 4.54
C GLY A 97 3.40 -19.42 3.98
N ASN A 98 3.26 -20.74 4.08
CA ASN A 98 2.08 -21.44 3.59
C ASN A 98 0.80 -21.03 4.34
N ALA A 99 0.88 -20.83 5.65
CA ALA A 99 -0.27 -20.38 6.47
C ALA A 99 -0.80 -19.03 6.00
N GLU A 100 0.09 -18.10 5.63
CA GLU A 100 -0.28 -16.80 5.07
C GLU A 100 -0.96 -16.94 3.72
N LYS A 101 -0.46 -17.83 2.85
CA LYS A 101 -1.09 -18.11 1.55
C LYS A 101 -2.50 -18.66 1.71
N ILE A 102 -2.72 -19.57 2.66
CA ILE A 102 -4.04 -20.13 2.97
C ILE A 102 -4.96 -19.04 3.51
N ALA A 103 -4.50 -18.21 4.43
CA ALA A 103 -5.28 -17.10 4.99
C ALA A 103 -5.70 -16.10 3.91
N LYS A 104 -4.79 -15.76 2.97
CA LYS A 104 -5.10 -14.90 1.80
C LYS A 104 -6.17 -15.52 0.90
N VAL A 105 -6.07 -16.83 0.64
CA VAL A 105 -7.09 -17.54 -0.17
C VAL A 105 -8.44 -17.56 0.55
N ALA A 106 -8.46 -17.82 1.85
CA ALA A 106 -9.70 -17.84 2.65
C ALA A 106 -10.35 -16.44 2.68
N LYS A 107 -9.55 -15.39 2.89
CA LYS A 107 -10.02 -13.99 2.84
C LYS A 107 -10.56 -13.62 1.45
N TYR A 108 -9.88 -14.06 0.40
CA TYR A 108 -10.32 -13.85 -0.97
C TYR A 108 -11.67 -14.52 -1.24
N MET A 109 -11.83 -15.76 -0.83
CA MET A 109 -13.09 -16.52 -0.99
C MET A 109 -14.24 -15.96 -0.13
N GLY A 110 -13.91 -15.35 1.01
CA GLY A 110 -14.89 -14.73 1.91
C GLY A 110 -15.42 -13.35 1.47
N ASN A 111 -14.86 -12.77 0.40
CA ASN A 111 -15.26 -11.45 -0.07
C ASN A 111 -15.96 -11.53 -1.44
N ILE A 112 -17.26 -11.19 -1.49
CA ILE A 112 -18.10 -11.24 -2.72
C ILE A 112 -17.52 -10.37 -3.84
N ARG A 113 -16.88 -9.24 -3.53
CA ARG A 113 -16.18 -8.38 -4.52
C ARG A 113 -15.17 -9.17 -5.36
N ASN A 114 -14.52 -10.14 -4.76
CA ASN A 114 -13.48 -10.93 -5.41
C ASN A 114 -14.01 -11.93 -6.44
N TYR A 115 -15.29 -12.31 -6.36
CA TYR A 115 -15.91 -13.20 -7.34
C TYR A 115 -16.15 -12.51 -8.70
N SER A 116 -16.27 -11.20 -8.73
CA SER A 116 -16.48 -10.43 -9.96
C SER A 116 -15.18 -9.89 -10.56
N THR A 117 -14.07 -9.95 -9.83
CA THR A 117 -12.77 -9.45 -10.27
C THR A 117 -11.93 -10.55 -10.89
N LYS A 118 -11.73 -10.49 -12.20
CA LYS A 118 -10.66 -11.26 -12.86
C LYS A 118 -9.32 -10.70 -12.37
N LYS A 119 -8.59 -11.51 -11.60
CA LYS A 119 -7.38 -11.15 -10.89
C LYS A 119 -6.35 -10.37 -11.71
N LEU A 120 -5.89 -9.27 -11.17
CA LEU A 120 -4.60 -8.62 -11.42
C LEU A 120 -3.37 -9.44 -10.96
N THR A 121 -3.55 -10.65 -10.46
CA THR A 121 -2.48 -11.54 -10.00
C THR A 121 -1.42 -11.86 -11.06
N LYS A 122 -1.60 -11.44 -12.32
CA LYS A 122 -0.56 -11.55 -13.35
C LYS A 122 0.54 -10.48 -13.26
N ARG A 123 0.32 -9.32 -12.65
CA ARG A 123 1.35 -8.27 -12.51
C ARG A 123 2.24 -8.43 -11.28
N THR A 124 1.79 -9.12 -10.25
CA THR A 124 2.56 -9.38 -9.03
C THR A 124 3.08 -10.81 -8.98
N ASN A 125 3.61 -11.33 -10.07
CA ASN A 125 4.16 -12.69 -10.14
C ASN A 125 5.47 -12.86 -9.34
N ASN A 126 5.87 -11.85 -8.57
CA ASN A 126 6.87 -11.98 -7.53
C ASN A 126 6.17 -12.35 -6.22
N ASP A 127 6.14 -13.64 -5.92
CA ASP A 127 5.75 -14.18 -4.59
C ASP A 127 6.57 -13.57 -3.43
N ARG A 128 7.45 -12.62 -3.70
CA ARG A 128 8.29 -11.96 -2.71
C ARG A 128 7.58 -10.74 -2.13
N ILE A 129 7.72 -10.60 -0.83
CA ILE A 129 7.34 -9.39 -0.12
C ILE A 129 8.58 -8.50 -0.02
N TYR A 130 8.44 -7.26 -0.40
CA TYR A 130 9.51 -6.27 -0.42
C TYR A 130 9.36 -5.28 0.71
N PHE A 131 10.44 -5.07 1.44
CA PHE A 131 10.57 -4.08 2.49
C PHE A 131 11.72 -3.14 2.17
N VAL A 132 11.53 -1.87 2.51
CA VAL A 132 12.55 -0.83 2.35
C VAL A 132 12.60 0.03 3.62
N ASN A 133 13.80 0.46 4.00
CA ASN A 133 13.96 1.40 5.11
C ASN A 133 13.45 2.79 4.69
N GLN A 134 12.64 3.40 5.54
CA GLN A 134 12.11 4.73 5.32
C GLN A 134 12.10 5.51 6.64
N THR A 135 12.47 6.79 6.55
CA THR A 135 12.29 7.73 7.65
C THR A 135 10.86 8.23 7.64
N VAL A 136 10.12 7.97 8.71
CA VAL A 136 8.70 8.33 8.80
C VAL A 136 8.33 8.86 10.18
N SER A 137 7.40 9.81 10.21
CA SER A 137 6.69 10.21 11.42
C SER A 137 5.49 9.30 11.63
N LEU A 138 5.49 8.49 12.70
CA LEU A 138 4.38 7.59 12.96
C LEU A 138 3.07 8.37 13.20
N LYS A 139 2.10 8.19 12.30
CA LYS A 139 0.81 8.90 12.26
C LYS A 139 0.96 10.43 12.17
N ASN A 140 2.03 10.92 11.56
CA ASN A 140 2.38 12.34 11.48
C ASN A 140 2.40 13.07 12.85
N LYS A 141 2.64 12.31 13.95
CA LYS A 141 2.55 12.83 15.33
C LYS A 141 3.79 12.58 16.18
N LYS A 142 4.79 11.93 15.61
CA LYS A 142 6.03 11.56 16.29
C LYS A 142 7.21 12.11 15.54
N ASP A 143 8.35 12.17 16.24
CA ASP A 143 9.62 12.47 15.59
C ASP A 143 9.88 11.43 14.50
N ASP A 144 10.51 11.89 13.44
CA ASP A 144 10.91 11.05 12.32
C ASP A 144 11.90 9.99 12.79
N LYS A 145 11.63 8.75 12.43
CA LYS A 145 12.49 7.60 12.71
C LYS A 145 12.51 6.66 11.52
N GLU A 146 13.58 5.91 11.44
CA GLU A 146 13.72 4.89 10.42
C GLU A 146 12.93 3.63 10.79
N PHE A 147 12.21 3.11 9.81
CA PHE A 147 11.48 1.86 9.91
C PHE A 147 11.62 1.05 8.64
N LEU A 148 11.65 -0.25 8.77
CA LEU A 148 11.59 -1.17 7.65
C LEU A 148 10.13 -1.36 7.23
N MET A 149 9.73 -0.69 6.14
CA MET A 149 8.34 -0.59 5.69
C MET A 149 8.07 -1.54 4.54
N GLN A 150 6.95 -2.28 4.61
CA GLN A 150 6.52 -3.14 3.48
C GLN A 150 5.96 -2.29 2.35
N VAL A 151 6.50 -2.42 1.14
CA VAL A 151 5.92 -1.88 -0.09
C VAL A 151 4.74 -2.74 -0.49
N ILE A 152 3.56 -2.15 -0.67
CA ILE A 152 2.33 -2.88 -1.01
C ILE A 152 1.84 -2.63 -2.44
N ASN A 153 2.54 -1.78 -3.19
CA ASN A 153 2.30 -1.54 -4.62
C ASN A 153 3.56 -1.77 -5.50
N PRO A 154 4.35 -2.86 -5.32
CA PRO A 154 5.66 -3.02 -5.96
C PRO A 154 5.62 -3.16 -7.50
N GLY A 155 4.47 -3.13 -8.11
CA GLY A 155 4.29 -3.16 -9.57
C GLY A 155 3.95 -1.81 -10.19
N PHE A 156 3.79 -0.75 -9.38
CA PHE A 156 3.47 0.62 -9.80
C PHE A 156 3.85 1.63 -8.71
N ASP A 157 5.04 1.47 -8.15
CA ASP A 157 5.59 2.29 -7.06
C ASP A 157 6.65 3.31 -7.51
N GLU A 158 6.81 3.49 -8.84
CA GLU A 158 7.85 4.35 -9.41
C GLU A 158 7.69 5.83 -9.02
N ILE A 159 6.45 6.32 -8.90
CA ILE A 159 6.16 7.73 -8.58
C ILE A 159 5.60 7.88 -7.17
N ILE A 160 4.64 7.01 -6.82
CA ILE A 160 4.03 6.96 -5.50
C ILE A 160 4.22 5.57 -4.92
N SER A 161 5.11 5.47 -3.93
CA SER A 161 5.25 4.23 -3.16
C SER A 161 4.26 4.21 -2.02
N VAL A 162 3.56 3.10 -1.84
CA VAL A 162 2.60 2.90 -0.75
C VAL A 162 3.09 1.81 0.17
N TYR A 163 3.17 2.11 1.45
CA TYR A 163 3.63 1.20 2.50
C TYR A 163 2.48 0.78 3.40
N HIS A 164 2.51 -0.48 3.81
CA HIS A 164 1.56 -1.02 4.77
C HIS A 164 1.65 -0.30 6.12
N ASP A 165 0.49 0.12 6.65
CA ASP A 165 0.39 0.57 8.04
C ASP A 165 -0.03 -0.63 8.91
N PRO A 166 0.88 -1.22 9.70
CA PRO A 166 0.57 -2.42 10.50
C PRO A 166 -0.41 -2.15 11.65
N ARG A 167 -0.77 -0.88 11.87
CA ARG A 167 -1.75 -0.47 12.88
C ARG A 167 -3.05 0.04 12.27
N SER A 168 -3.17 0.00 10.96
CA SER A 168 -4.41 0.34 10.28
C SER A 168 -5.49 -0.69 10.57
N LYS A 169 -6.73 -0.21 10.66
CA LYS A 169 -7.92 -1.07 10.64
C LYS A 169 -8.48 -1.11 9.23
N GLU A 170 -9.18 -2.16 8.89
CA GLU A 170 -9.94 -2.22 7.64
C GLU A 170 -11.19 -1.31 7.71
N THR A 171 -11.62 -0.80 6.55
CA THR A 171 -12.91 -0.17 6.41
C THR A 171 -13.99 -1.22 6.69
N GLY A 172 -15.01 -0.86 7.48
CA GLY A 172 -16.01 -1.82 7.91
C GLY A 172 -16.79 -2.42 6.75
N GLY A 173 -16.75 -3.76 6.62
CA GLY A 173 -17.71 -4.51 5.85
C GLY A 173 -18.83 -5.02 6.77
N VAL A 174 -20.06 -5.05 6.30
CA VAL A 174 -21.17 -5.66 7.03
C VAL A 174 -21.24 -7.13 6.63
N SER A 175 -20.98 -8.03 7.59
CA SER A 175 -21.26 -9.44 7.41
C SER A 175 -22.55 -9.77 8.17
N PHE A 176 -23.54 -10.31 7.49
CA PHE A 176 -24.75 -10.83 8.12
C PHE A 176 -24.56 -12.33 8.39
N GLY A 177 -24.62 -12.72 9.66
CA GLY A 177 -24.70 -14.13 10.06
C GLY A 177 -23.50 -15.01 9.71
N GLY A 178 -22.27 -14.49 9.68
CA GLY A 178 -21.08 -15.28 9.34
C GLY A 178 -20.88 -15.56 7.85
N GLY A 179 -21.67 -14.90 6.99
CA GLY A 179 -21.55 -14.94 5.53
C GLY A 179 -20.39 -14.07 5.02
N PRO A 180 -20.20 -14.03 3.67
CA PRO A 180 -19.20 -13.20 3.03
C PRO A 180 -19.38 -11.72 3.39
N GLN A 181 -18.27 -11.00 3.63
CA GLN A 181 -18.31 -9.58 3.90
C GLN A 181 -18.78 -8.78 2.68
N LEU A 182 -19.82 -7.99 2.84
CA LEU A 182 -20.30 -7.02 1.85
C LEU A 182 -19.61 -5.68 2.12
N GLY A 183 -18.68 -5.30 1.27
CA GLY A 183 -17.87 -4.10 1.47
C GLY A 183 -16.79 -4.27 2.56
N GLY A 184 -15.86 -3.38 2.64
CA GLY A 184 -14.70 -3.46 3.52
C GLY A 184 -13.49 -4.14 2.89
N GLY A 185 -12.43 -4.30 3.65
CA GLY A 185 -11.19 -4.93 3.17
C GLY A 185 -10.14 -3.95 2.64
N VAL A 186 -10.43 -2.65 2.59
CA VAL A 186 -9.46 -1.59 2.35
C VAL A 186 -8.97 -1.06 3.70
N LEU A 187 -7.68 -0.87 3.84
CA LEU A 187 -7.12 -0.27 5.06
C LEU A 187 -7.52 1.20 5.17
N LYS A 188 -7.76 1.67 6.39
CA LYS A 188 -8.10 3.07 6.66
C LYS A 188 -6.91 4.02 6.57
N SER A 189 -5.70 3.51 6.57
CA SER A 189 -4.48 4.30 6.48
C SER A 189 -3.33 3.54 5.84
N TYR A 190 -2.45 4.29 5.22
CA TYR A 190 -1.20 3.84 4.63
C TYR A 190 -0.10 4.85 4.96
N TYR A 191 1.17 4.46 4.79
CA TYR A 191 2.24 5.43 4.60
C TYR A 191 2.47 5.59 3.11
N VAL A 192 2.60 6.82 2.65
CA VAL A 192 2.70 7.14 1.22
C VAL A 192 3.94 8.01 1.00
N LYS A 193 4.77 7.63 0.03
CA LYS A 193 5.92 8.40 -0.41
C LYS A 193 5.68 8.97 -1.79
N LYS A 194 5.88 10.27 -1.96
CA LYS A 194 5.99 10.94 -3.25
C LYS A 194 7.15 11.92 -3.21
N GLY A 195 8.10 11.76 -4.15
CA GLY A 195 9.39 12.45 -4.07
C GLY A 195 10.11 12.10 -2.76
N ASP A 196 10.59 13.11 -2.05
CA ASP A 196 11.30 12.93 -0.77
C ASP A 196 10.38 12.88 0.45
N LYS A 197 9.09 13.18 0.28
CA LYS A 197 8.14 13.23 1.39
C LYS A 197 7.48 11.88 1.62
N VAL A 198 7.60 11.39 2.85
CA VAL A 198 6.81 10.26 3.36
C VAL A 198 5.81 10.79 4.38
N MET A 199 4.55 10.39 4.24
CA MET A 199 3.47 10.80 5.13
C MET A 199 2.57 9.63 5.51
N TRP A 200 2.01 9.66 6.71
CA TRP A 200 0.88 8.81 7.05
C TRP A 200 -0.40 9.43 6.47
N LEU A 201 -1.08 8.68 5.62
CA LEU A 201 -2.32 9.09 4.96
C LEU A 201 -3.47 8.28 5.52
N HIS A 202 -4.40 8.94 6.19
CA HIS A 202 -5.66 8.35 6.63
C HIS A 202 -6.76 8.65 5.61
N LYS A 203 -7.78 7.80 5.53
CA LYS A 203 -8.90 7.98 4.61
C LYS A 203 -9.62 9.34 4.79
N ASP A 204 -9.67 9.84 6.04
CA ASP A 204 -10.34 11.10 6.35
C ASP A 204 -9.51 12.32 5.90
N ASP A 205 -8.19 12.15 5.71
CA ASP A 205 -7.26 13.18 5.24
C ASP A 205 -6.99 13.07 3.72
N PHE A 206 -7.62 12.11 3.04
CA PHE A 206 -7.34 11.80 1.65
C PHE A 206 -7.62 12.98 0.72
N GLU A 207 -8.77 13.62 0.88
CA GLU A 207 -9.16 14.75 0.07
C GLU A 207 -8.23 15.94 0.26
N ASP A 208 -7.79 16.22 1.49
CA ASP A 208 -6.86 17.31 1.80
C ASP A 208 -5.49 17.11 1.17
N ASN A 209 -5.08 15.85 0.98
CA ASN A 209 -3.80 15.49 0.37
C ASN A 209 -3.90 15.15 -1.12
N TYR A 210 -5.07 15.25 -1.74
CA TYR A 210 -5.28 14.86 -3.14
C TYR A 210 -4.41 15.64 -4.10
N ASP A 211 -4.31 16.96 -3.92
CA ASP A 211 -3.50 17.83 -4.77
C ASP A 211 -2.00 17.57 -4.59
N PHE A 212 -1.53 17.24 -3.40
CA PHE A 212 -0.15 16.80 -3.19
C PHE A 212 0.13 15.49 -3.94
N LEU A 213 -0.80 14.54 -3.90
CA LEU A 213 -0.62 13.23 -4.53
C LEU A 213 -0.68 13.29 -6.05
N PHE A 214 -1.57 14.10 -6.62
CA PHE A 214 -1.93 14.00 -8.03
C PHE A 214 -1.95 15.33 -8.79
N GLY A 215 -1.85 16.46 -8.10
CA GLY A 215 -2.08 17.80 -8.67
C GLY A 215 -1.07 18.26 -9.71
N ASP A 216 0.11 17.64 -9.77
CA ASP A 216 1.15 17.93 -10.75
C ASP A 216 0.90 17.29 -12.14
N ASN A 217 -0.13 16.42 -12.28
CA ASN A 217 -0.57 15.87 -13.57
C ASN A 217 -1.96 16.40 -13.95
N ALA A 218 -1.98 17.45 -14.78
CA ALA A 218 -3.22 18.09 -15.21
C ALA A 218 -4.16 17.14 -15.98
N GLY A 219 -3.62 16.21 -16.77
CA GLY A 219 -4.38 15.19 -17.48
C GLY A 219 -5.10 14.26 -16.52
N PHE A 220 -4.40 13.81 -15.49
CA PHE A 220 -4.96 12.99 -14.43
C PHE A 220 -6.05 13.73 -13.66
N MET A 221 -5.79 14.98 -13.22
CA MET A 221 -6.74 15.81 -12.49
C MET A 221 -8.01 16.12 -13.28
N LYS A 222 -7.91 16.24 -14.60
CA LYS A 222 -9.06 16.40 -15.49
C LYS A 222 -9.92 15.14 -15.54
N LYS A 223 -9.30 13.97 -15.56
CA LYS A 223 -9.99 12.67 -15.67
C LYS A 223 -10.54 12.18 -14.34
N TYR A 224 -9.79 12.41 -13.28
CA TYR A 224 -10.10 12.00 -11.89
C TYR A 224 -10.00 13.23 -10.98
N PRO A 225 -10.96 14.16 -11.04
CA PRO A 225 -10.92 15.36 -10.20
C PRO A 225 -11.06 14.99 -8.72
N LYS A 226 -10.58 15.85 -7.86
CA LYS A 226 -10.77 15.75 -6.41
C LYS A 226 -12.23 15.46 -6.07
N ASN A 227 -12.48 14.61 -5.11
CA ASN A 227 -13.81 14.16 -4.65
C ASN A 227 -14.63 13.36 -5.69
N SER A 228 -14.03 12.95 -6.80
CA SER A 228 -14.71 12.13 -7.79
C SER A 228 -14.53 10.64 -7.59
N VAL A 229 -13.48 10.22 -6.91
CA VAL A 229 -13.14 8.82 -6.64
C VAL A 229 -12.97 8.61 -5.14
N GLU A 230 -13.63 7.59 -4.61
CA GLU A 230 -13.61 7.26 -3.19
C GLU A 230 -12.29 6.61 -2.75
N TRP A 231 -11.98 6.70 -1.45
CA TRP A 231 -10.82 6.06 -0.83
C TRP A 231 -10.67 4.57 -1.17
N ASP A 232 -11.76 3.86 -1.32
CA ASP A 232 -11.77 2.43 -1.63
C ASP A 232 -11.07 2.09 -2.96
N TYR A 233 -10.90 3.09 -3.84
CA TYR A 233 -10.21 2.97 -5.12
C TYR A 233 -8.84 3.65 -5.14
N PHE A 234 -8.27 3.96 -3.99
CA PHE A 234 -6.97 4.65 -3.90
C PHE A 234 -5.86 3.88 -4.63
N SER A 235 -5.85 2.54 -4.57
CA SER A 235 -4.88 1.72 -5.33
C SER A 235 -5.01 1.89 -6.84
N PHE A 236 -6.24 2.01 -7.35
CA PHE A 236 -6.47 2.33 -8.76
C PHE A 236 -5.94 3.71 -9.11
N LEU A 237 -6.20 4.72 -8.28
CA LEU A 237 -5.73 6.10 -8.54
C LEU A 237 -4.21 6.16 -8.61
N VAL A 238 -3.49 5.50 -7.69
CA VAL A 238 -2.03 5.45 -7.70
C VAL A 238 -1.52 4.79 -8.99
N ASN A 239 -2.12 3.66 -9.41
CA ASN A 239 -1.73 3.01 -10.65
C ASN A 239 -2.03 3.87 -11.90
N ALA A 240 -3.23 4.44 -11.97
CA ALA A 240 -3.63 5.28 -13.11
C ALA A 240 -2.78 6.54 -13.22
N TYR A 241 -2.41 7.14 -12.07
CA TYR A 241 -1.51 8.27 -12.02
C TYR A 241 -0.11 7.90 -12.53
N THR A 242 0.44 6.77 -12.09
CA THR A 242 1.75 6.28 -12.55
C THR A 242 1.71 6.02 -14.07
N GLU A 243 0.68 5.34 -14.59
CA GLU A 243 0.54 5.09 -16.03
C GLU A 243 0.44 6.39 -16.85
N MET A 244 -0.34 7.37 -16.38
CA MET A 244 -0.52 8.64 -17.09
C MET A 244 0.66 9.60 -16.96
N SER A 245 1.52 9.43 -15.98
CA SER A 245 2.73 10.24 -15.80
C SER A 245 3.93 9.67 -16.57
N ASN A 246 3.88 8.39 -16.94
CA ASN A 246 4.91 7.73 -17.74
C ASN A 246 4.59 7.71 -19.26
N SER A 247 3.44 8.25 -19.66
CA SER A 247 2.97 8.34 -21.06
C SER A 247 3.32 9.67 -21.68
#